data_23c7bea4389c710a538328a01ef9ade2
#
_entry.id   23c7bea4389c710a538328a01ef9ade2
#
_cell.length_a   1.000
_cell.length_b   1.000
_cell.length_c   1.000
_cell.angle_alpha   90.00
_cell.angle_beta   90.00
_cell.angle_gamma   90.00
#
_symmetry.space_group_name_H-M   'P 1'
#
loop_
_entity.id
_entity.type
_entity.pdbx_description
1 polymer ?
#
loop_
_entity_poly.entity_id
_entity_poly.type
_entity_poly.pdbx_seq_one_letter_code
_entity_poly.pdbx_strand_id
1 'polypeptide(L)'
;REAVSEISGYKLNIREVQEGPGQFSAPVEIQLMSEDLGLIERKTRELRNYIDQNIEGLTGVNDTLPKYKIEWKIDVDKERAFQSGISLYDVGSTIQMVTTGIMLGEYRPDDSKEEIDIRARFAKDKRTLSNLENITVNSRNGAVPVSSFVDVEARPNAASLVRKDGQFFYEINATNVPGFNLNGEINKIQQWINETGFDDPRMDITFGGLTERGAEATDFLIQAFYGALFLMFIILV
;
A
#
# COMPACT_ATOMS: atom_id res chain seq x y z
N ARG A 1 -2.37 23.80 9.27
CA ARG A 1 -3.65 23.19 8.83
C ARG A 1 -4.54 24.18 8.08
N GLU A 2 -4.69 25.42 8.55
CA GLU A 2 -5.56 26.43 7.88
C GLU A 2 -5.14 26.75 6.44
N ALA A 3 -3.83 26.86 6.15
CA ALA A 3 -3.33 27.22 4.83
C ALA A 3 -3.58 26.17 3.71
N VAL A 4 -4.06 24.98 4.06
CA VAL A 4 -4.19 23.84 3.12
C VAL A 4 -5.62 23.28 3.09
N SER A 5 -6.51 23.82 3.92
CA SER A 5 -7.93 23.40 3.98
C SER A 5 -8.74 23.74 2.72
N GLU A 6 -8.24 24.67 1.90
CA GLU A 6 -8.89 25.09 0.65
C GLU A 6 -8.61 24.19 -0.56
N ILE A 7 -7.70 23.20 -0.44
CA ILE A 7 -7.39 22.29 -1.54
C ILE A 7 -8.40 21.14 -1.55
N SER A 8 -9.44 21.30 -2.34
CA SER A 8 -10.47 20.28 -2.56
C SER A 8 -9.90 19.07 -3.29
N GLY A 9 -10.20 17.86 -2.79
CA GLY A 9 -9.85 16.58 -3.44
C GLY A 9 -8.62 15.85 -2.94
N TYR A 10 -7.92 16.37 -1.91
CA TYR A 10 -6.77 15.71 -1.30
C TYR A 10 -6.97 15.50 0.21
N LYS A 11 -6.70 14.29 0.71
CA LYS A 11 -6.56 14.02 2.15
C LYS A 11 -5.12 14.35 2.54
N LEU A 12 -4.90 15.53 3.13
CA LEU A 12 -3.58 15.95 3.63
C LEU A 12 -3.36 15.44 5.05
N ASN A 13 -2.34 14.63 5.23
CA ASN A 13 -1.90 14.14 6.53
C ASN A 13 -0.59 14.85 6.90
N ILE A 14 -0.68 15.84 7.80
CA ILE A 14 0.49 16.56 8.31
C ILE A 14 0.90 15.88 9.61
N ARG A 15 2.08 15.25 9.61
CA ARG A 15 2.69 14.64 10.79
C ARG A 15 3.88 15.47 11.24
N GLU A 16 3.99 15.66 12.53
CA GLU A 16 5.21 16.12 13.15
C GLU A 16 6.20 14.94 13.21
N VAL A 17 7.36 15.09 12.58
CA VAL A 17 8.42 14.10 12.65
C VAL A 17 9.14 14.31 13.96
N GLN A 18 8.90 13.43 14.92
CA GLN A 18 9.69 13.41 16.16
C GLN A 18 10.97 12.60 15.89
N GLU A 19 12.12 13.20 16.14
CA GLU A 19 13.42 12.55 15.98
C GLU A 19 13.77 11.77 17.27
N GLY A 20 13.97 10.44 17.15
CA GLY A 20 14.42 9.59 18.24
C GLY A 20 14.38 8.09 17.91
N PRO A 21 15.17 7.24 18.59
CA PRO A 21 15.16 5.80 18.35
C PRO A 21 13.80 5.19 18.73
N GLY A 22 13.13 4.58 17.74
CA GLY A 22 11.85 3.89 17.91
C GLY A 22 10.60 4.69 17.58
N GLN A 23 10.73 5.86 16.93
CA GLN A 23 9.62 6.81 16.71
C GLN A 23 8.93 6.72 15.35
N PHE A 24 9.08 5.61 14.62
CA PHE A 24 8.42 5.41 13.33
C PHE A 24 7.02 4.80 13.44
N SER A 25 6.60 4.36 14.63
CA SER A 25 5.27 3.78 14.85
C SER A 25 4.23 4.87 15.09
N ALA A 26 3.04 4.70 14.51
CA ALA A 26 1.90 5.55 14.83
C ALA A 26 1.53 5.42 16.33
N PRO A 27 0.95 6.44 16.96
CA PRO A 27 0.49 6.34 18.36
C PRO A 27 -0.48 5.18 18.59
N VAL A 28 -1.34 4.89 17.59
CA VAL A 28 -2.21 3.72 17.53
C VAL A 28 -1.84 2.91 16.31
N GLU A 29 -1.54 1.65 16.53
CA GLU A 29 -1.25 0.66 15.51
C GLU A 29 -2.07 -0.60 15.81
N ILE A 30 -2.91 -1.01 14.88
CA ILE A 30 -3.71 -2.22 15.00
C ILE A 30 -3.28 -3.15 13.87
N GLN A 31 -2.70 -4.27 14.24
CA GLN A 31 -2.21 -5.29 13.33
C GLN A 31 -3.25 -6.41 13.21
N LEU A 32 -3.56 -6.79 11.99
CA LEU A 32 -4.42 -7.92 11.68
C LEU A 32 -3.62 -8.94 10.88
N MET A 33 -3.72 -10.21 11.24
CA MET A 33 -3.04 -11.32 10.56
C MET A 33 -4.02 -12.44 10.29
N SER A 34 -3.93 -13.07 9.10
CA SER A 34 -4.73 -14.25 8.74
C SER A 34 -4.09 -14.98 7.55
N GLU A 35 -4.37 -16.27 7.44
CA GLU A 35 -4.07 -17.05 6.22
C GLU A 35 -5.09 -16.79 5.10
N ASP A 36 -6.29 -16.30 5.44
CA ASP A 36 -7.37 -15.99 4.50
C ASP A 36 -7.32 -14.52 4.08
N LEU A 37 -6.80 -14.26 2.85
CA LEU A 37 -6.68 -12.92 2.28
C LEU A 37 -8.03 -12.20 2.20
N GLY A 38 -9.08 -12.89 1.76
CA GLY A 38 -10.40 -12.28 1.60
C GLY A 38 -11.05 -11.91 2.93
N LEU A 39 -10.81 -12.69 3.98
CA LEU A 39 -11.26 -12.40 5.33
C LEU A 39 -10.57 -11.16 5.87
N ILE A 40 -9.23 -11.16 5.86
CA ILE A 40 -8.44 -10.07 6.47
C ILE A 40 -8.68 -8.74 5.76
N GLU A 41 -8.81 -8.71 4.43
CA GLU A 41 -9.11 -7.48 3.70
C GLU A 41 -10.47 -6.88 4.08
N ARG A 42 -11.51 -7.71 4.18
CA ARG A 42 -12.85 -7.25 4.59
C ARG A 42 -12.81 -6.72 6.01
N LYS A 43 -12.21 -7.48 6.93
CA LYS A 43 -12.12 -7.12 8.36
C LYS A 43 -11.29 -5.86 8.60
N THR A 44 -10.15 -5.73 7.93
CA THR A 44 -9.34 -4.51 8.01
C THR A 44 -10.12 -3.28 7.53
N ARG A 45 -10.86 -3.41 6.44
CA ARG A 45 -11.69 -2.33 5.90
C ARG A 45 -12.85 -1.96 6.82
N GLU A 46 -13.50 -2.97 7.40
CA GLU A 46 -14.60 -2.80 8.36
C GLU A 46 -14.12 -2.07 9.62
N LEU A 47 -13.03 -2.54 10.23
CA LEU A 47 -12.45 -1.92 11.42
C LEU A 47 -11.95 -0.49 11.16
N ARG A 48 -11.26 -0.30 10.05
CA ARG A 48 -10.81 1.04 9.65
C ARG A 48 -11.97 2.02 9.47
N ASN A 49 -13.07 1.60 8.83
CA ASN A 49 -14.24 2.44 8.64
C ASN A 49 -14.94 2.73 9.98
N TYR A 50 -15.02 1.76 10.87
CA TYR A 50 -15.55 1.96 12.22
C TYR A 50 -14.74 3.03 12.97
N ILE A 51 -13.41 2.92 12.96
CA ILE A 51 -12.53 3.89 13.64
C ILE A 51 -12.69 5.29 13.04
N ASP A 52 -12.69 5.42 11.71
CA ASP A 52 -12.80 6.71 11.01
C ASP A 52 -14.14 7.41 11.26
N GLN A 53 -15.22 6.65 11.53
CA GLN A 53 -16.58 7.18 11.70
C GLN A 53 -17.03 7.35 13.16
N ASN A 54 -16.51 6.55 14.09
CA ASN A 54 -17.06 6.45 15.45
C ASN A 54 -16.06 6.85 16.55
N ILE A 55 -14.76 6.97 16.25
CA ILE A 55 -13.73 7.26 17.24
C ILE A 55 -13.21 8.69 17.04
N GLU A 56 -13.85 9.65 17.71
CA GLU A 56 -13.54 11.09 17.58
C GLU A 56 -12.14 11.45 18.09
N GLY A 57 -11.61 10.69 19.05
CA GLY A 57 -10.28 10.92 19.61
C GLY A 57 -9.13 10.48 18.69
N LEU A 58 -9.42 9.88 17.55
CA LEU A 58 -8.42 9.44 16.57
C LEU A 58 -8.59 10.18 15.23
N THR A 59 -7.48 10.49 14.60
CA THR A 59 -7.44 11.16 13.30
C THR A 59 -6.36 10.56 12.41
N GLY A 60 -6.43 10.83 11.09
CA GLY A 60 -5.44 10.34 10.15
C GLY A 60 -5.43 8.82 10.04
N VAL A 61 -6.60 8.20 10.15
CA VAL A 61 -6.77 6.74 10.05
C VAL A 61 -6.36 6.28 8.66
N ASN A 62 -5.29 5.49 8.59
CA ASN A 62 -4.76 4.92 7.36
C ASN A 62 -4.62 3.41 7.51
N ASP A 63 -4.73 2.71 6.41
CA ASP A 63 -4.49 1.28 6.35
C ASP A 63 -3.39 0.93 5.34
N THR A 64 -2.84 -0.28 5.48
CA THR A 64 -1.86 -0.85 4.55
C THR A 64 -2.51 -1.77 3.51
N LEU A 65 -3.85 -1.73 3.37
CA LEU A 65 -4.56 -2.51 2.37
C LEU A 65 -4.05 -2.22 0.96
N PRO A 66 -3.94 -3.23 0.11
CA PRO A 66 -3.52 -3.04 -1.25
C PRO A 66 -4.52 -2.17 -1.99
N LYS A 67 -4.01 -1.12 -2.62
CA LYS A 67 -4.82 -0.31 -3.54
C LYS A 67 -4.85 -1.02 -4.88
N TYR A 68 -5.92 -1.74 -5.15
CA TYR A 68 -6.11 -2.38 -6.44
C TYR A 68 -6.19 -1.32 -7.53
N LYS A 69 -5.29 -1.44 -8.50
CA LYS A 69 -5.30 -0.65 -9.74
C LYS A 69 -5.75 -1.56 -10.87
N ILE A 70 -6.28 -0.98 -11.91
CA ILE A 70 -6.52 -1.72 -13.15
C ILE A 70 -5.18 -1.84 -13.86
N GLU A 71 -4.77 -3.08 -14.11
CA GLU A 71 -3.66 -3.44 -14.97
C GLU A 71 -4.21 -4.02 -16.28
N TRP A 72 -3.61 -3.62 -17.36
CA TRP A 72 -3.92 -4.18 -18.67
C TRP A 72 -2.96 -5.32 -18.96
N LYS A 73 -3.48 -6.54 -18.88
CA LYS A 73 -2.72 -7.72 -19.29
C LYS A 73 -2.80 -7.82 -20.81
N ILE A 74 -1.64 -7.86 -21.45
CA ILE A 74 -1.50 -7.98 -22.88
C ILE A 74 -0.98 -9.39 -23.16
N ASP A 75 -1.81 -10.24 -23.71
CA ASP A 75 -1.45 -11.59 -24.14
C ASP A 75 -1.20 -11.62 -25.64
N VAL A 76 -0.05 -12.15 -26.04
CA VAL A 76 0.36 -12.24 -27.45
C VAL A 76 0.26 -13.69 -27.91
N ASP A 77 -0.60 -13.94 -28.89
CA ASP A 77 -0.64 -15.22 -29.61
C ASP A 77 0.59 -15.33 -30.52
N LYS A 78 1.58 -16.08 -30.02
CA LYS A 78 2.88 -16.24 -30.67
C LYS A 78 2.77 -16.95 -32.03
N GLU A 79 1.82 -17.89 -32.16
CA GLU A 79 1.64 -18.65 -33.37
C GLU A 79 1.06 -17.78 -34.49
N ARG A 80 0.02 -17.00 -34.17
CA ARG A 80 -0.57 -16.04 -35.12
C ARG A 80 0.41 -14.95 -35.54
N ALA A 81 1.18 -14.40 -34.57
CA ALA A 81 2.22 -13.41 -34.86
C ALA A 81 3.27 -13.98 -35.81
N PHE A 82 3.76 -15.19 -35.53
CA PHE A 82 4.76 -15.86 -36.37
C PHE A 82 4.23 -16.19 -37.76
N GLN A 83 3.00 -16.71 -37.89
CA GLN A 83 2.34 -16.95 -39.19
C GLN A 83 2.21 -15.68 -40.01
N SER A 84 2.02 -14.54 -39.35
CA SER A 84 1.99 -13.22 -39.98
C SER A 84 3.37 -12.65 -40.31
N GLY A 85 4.45 -13.38 -39.99
CA GLY A 85 5.83 -12.94 -40.20
C GLY A 85 6.29 -11.83 -39.27
N ILE A 86 5.68 -11.72 -38.07
CA ILE A 86 5.97 -10.70 -37.06
C ILE A 86 6.74 -11.34 -35.93
N SER A 87 7.83 -10.70 -35.51
CA SER A 87 8.57 -11.14 -34.34
C SER A 87 7.96 -10.61 -33.03
N LEU A 88 8.15 -11.33 -31.94
CA LEU A 88 7.73 -10.85 -30.60
C LEU A 88 8.43 -9.55 -30.20
N TYR A 89 9.62 -9.31 -30.72
CA TYR A 89 10.34 -8.05 -30.51
C TYR A 89 9.60 -6.87 -31.15
N ASP A 90 9.11 -7.03 -32.39
CA ASP A 90 8.37 -5.98 -33.11
C ASP A 90 7.04 -5.67 -32.39
N VAL A 91 6.35 -6.70 -31.89
CA VAL A 91 5.15 -6.52 -31.06
C VAL A 91 5.47 -5.75 -29.79
N GLY A 92 6.49 -6.20 -29.04
CA GLY A 92 6.92 -5.55 -27.78
C GLY A 92 7.34 -4.11 -27.97
N SER A 93 8.13 -3.81 -29.02
CA SER A 93 8.57 -2.45 -29.31
C SER A 93 7.40 -1.54 -29.71
N THR A 94 6.43 -2.06 -30.46
CA THR A 94 5.22 -1.31 -30.84
C THR A 94 4.38 -0.97 -29.60
N ILE A 95 4.15 -1.93 -28.71
CA ILE A 95 3.45 -1.71 -27.44
C ILE A 95 4.20 -0.70 -26.58
N GLN A 96 5.54 -0.80 -26.52
CA GLN A 96 6.37 0.13 -25.76
C GLN A 96 6.28 1.56 -26.33
N MET A 97 6.24 1.75 -27.64
CA MET A 97 6.04 3.07 -28.25
C MET A 97 4.71 3.72 -27.88
N VAL A 98 3.65 2.91 -27.68
CA VAL A 98 2.34 3.41 -27.26
C VAL A 98 2.32 3.75 -25.77
N THR A 99 2.99 2.98 -24.95
CA THR A 99 2.97 3.08 -23.48
C THR A 99 4.05 4.02 -22.94
N THR A 100 5.23 3.49 -22.67
CA THR A 100 6.35 4.19 -22.03
C THR A 100 7.24 4.96 -23.00
N GLY A 101 7.19 4.61 -24.28
CA GLY A 101 8.11 5.07 -25.31
C GLY A 101 9.41 4.28 -25.34
N ILE A 102 10.11 4.33 -26.48
CA ILE A 102 11.43 3.74 -26.66
C ILE A 102 12.48 4.77 -26.37
N MET A 103 13.45 4.43 -25.52
CA MET A 103 14.60 5.28 -25.24
C MET A 103 15.55 5.26 -26.43
N LEU A 104 15.83 6.42 -27.00
CA LEU A 104 16.73 6.59 -28.14
C LEU A 104 18.15 6.95 -27.70
N GLY A 105 18.28 7.57 -26.53
CA GLY A 105 19.53 8.02 -25.97
C GLY A 105 19.33 9.06 -24.87
N GLU A 106 20.42 9.59 -24.38
CA GLU A 106 20.46 10.63 -23.36
C GLU A 106 21.17 11.87 -23.93
N TYR A 107 20.69 13.03 -23.56
CA TYR A 107 21.30 14.31 -23.90
C TYR A 107 21.69 15.04 -22.62
N ARG A 108 22.91 15.47 -22.52
CA ARG A 108 23.39 16.29 -21.42
C ARG A 108 23.56 17.74 -21.90
N PRO A 109 22.73 18.65 -21.40
CA PRO A 109 22.92 20.08 -21.67
C PRO A 109 24.21 20.61 -21.03
N ASP A 110 24.85 21.61 -21.65
CA ASP A 110 26.09 22.20 -21.12
C ASP A 110 25.89 22.93 -19.78
N ASP A 111 24.64 23.31 -19.48
CA ASP A 111 24.24 24.06 -18.28
C ASP A 111 23.63 23.17 -17.16
N SER A 112 23.53 21.86 -17.37
CA SER A 112 22.96 20.89 -16.41
C SER A 112 23.93 19.77 -16.07
N LYS A 113 23.87 19.33 -14.81
CA LYS A 113 24.56 18.12 -14.35
C LYS A 113 23.77 16.83 -14.61
N GLU A 114 22.47 16.97 -14.89
CA GLU A 114 21.57 15.86 -15.12
C GLU A 114 21.38 15.58 -16.60
N GLU A 115 21.37 14.32 -16.96
CA GLU A 115 21.10 13.84 -18.32
C GLU A 115 19.58 13.80 -18.56
N ILE A 116 19.17 14.13 -19.79
CA ILE A 116 17.76 14.15 -20.19
C ILE A 116 17.52 12.99 -21.15
N ASP A 117 16.58 12.15 -20.82
CA ASP A 117 16.16 11.02 -21.67
C ASP A 117 15.53 11.52 -22.97
N ILE A 118 16.02 11.04 -24.09
CA ILE A 118 15.38 11.23 -25.40
C ILE A 118 14.52 9.98 -25.67
N ARG A 119 13.19 10.16 -25.69
CA ARG A 119 12.25 9.05 -25.91
C ARG A 119 11.36 9.29 -27.12
N ALA A 120 11.26 8.27 -28.01
CA ALA A 120 10.27 8.25 -29.06
C ALA A 120 8.96 7.67 -28.55
N ARG A 121 7.85 8.32 -28.83
CA ARG A 121 6.49 7.90 -28.47
C ARG A 121 5.51 8.23 -29.57
N PHE A 122 4.39 7.51 -29.62
CA PHE A 122 3.23 7.97 -30.39
C PHE A 122 2.68 9.28 -29.80
N ALA A 123 2.00 10.06 -30.64
CA ALA A 123 1.32 11.28 -30.22
C ALA A 123 0.30 11.01 -29.09
N LYS A 124 0.07 11.98 -28.21
CA LYS A 124 -0.71 11.80 -26.97
C LYS A 124 -2.13 11.29 -27.20
N ASP A 125 -2.77 11.73 -28.26
CA ASP A 125 -4.09 11.33 -28.74
C ASP A 125 -4.16 9.88 -29.22
N LYS A 126 -3.02 9.32 -29.65
CA LYS A 126 -2.90 7.93 -30.13
C LYS A 126 -2.43 6.94 -29.06
N ARG A 127 -2.20 7.39 -27.83
CA ARG A 127 -1.75 6.54 -26.72
C ARG A 127 -2.91 6.04 -25.85
N THR A 128 -4.03 5.74 -26.45
CA THR A 128 -5.18 5.13 -25.76
C THR A 128 -5.24 3.65 -26.04
N LEU A 129 -5.87 2.89 -25.13
CA LEU A 129 -6.04 1.45 -25.29
C LEU A 129 -6.84 1.10 -26.57
N SER A 130 -7.89 1.90 -26.85
CA SER A 130 -8.69 1.73 -28.08
C SER A 130 -7.86 1.93 -29.35
N ASN A 131 -6.79 2.70 -29.29
CA ASN A 131 -5.89 2.88 -30.42
C ASN A 131 -4.87 1.75 -30.54
N LEU A 132 -4.57 1.03 -29.44
CA LEU A 132 -3.68 -0.13 -29.50
C LEU A 132 -4.19 -1.19 -30.46
N GLU A 133 -5.51 -1.41 -30.51
CA GLU A 133 -6.15 -2.36 -31.42
C GLU A 133 -6.00 -1.96 -32.91
N ASN A 134 -5.91 -0.67 -33.19
CA ASN A 134 -5.79 -0.12 -34.51
C ASN A 134 -4.35 0.09 -34.99
N ILE A 135 -3.38 -0.10 -34.12
CA ILE A 135 -1.97 0.03 -34.46
C ILE A 135 -1.56 -1.19 -35.32
N THR A 136 -0.75 -0.92 -36.33
CA THR A 136 -0.21 -1.95 -37.22
C THR A 136 1.27 -2.18 -36.95
N VAL A 137 1.68 -3.44 -37.02
CA VAL A 137 3.08 -3.85 -37.06
C VAL A 137 3.46 -4.21 -38.48
N ASN A 138 4.62 -3.75 -38.93
CA ASN A 138 5.11 -4.08 -40.28
C ASN A 138 5.64 -5.51 -40.29
N SER A 139 5.07 -6.29 -41.20
CA SER A 139 5.48 -7.64 -41.56
C SER A 139 6.12 -7.63 -42.95
N ARG A 140 6.79 -8.72 -43.28
CA ARG A 140 7.29 -8.94 -44.70
C ARG A 140 6.18 -8.92 -45.72
N ASN A 141 4.94 -9.24 -45.32
CA ASN A 141 3.77 -9.35 -46.17
C ASN A 141 2.86 -8.10 -46.13
N GLY A 142 3.27 -7.05 -45.44
CA GLY A 142 2.50 -5.82 -45.26
C GLY A 142 2.22 -5.49 -43.82
N ALA A 143 1.47 -4.41 -43.56
CA ALA A 143 1.09 -3.97 -42.24
C ALA A 143 -0.05 -4.83 -41.67
N VAL A 144 0.13 -5.40 -40.49
CA VAL A 144 -0.85 -6.27 -39.78
C VAL A 144 -1.32 -5.58 -38.54
N PRO A 145 -2.65 -5.48 -38.27
CA PRO A 145 -3.16 -4.90 -37.03
C PRO A 145 -2.74 -5.73 -35.81
N VAL A 146 -2.36 -5.05 -34.72
CA VAL A 146 -1.97 -5.68 -33.44
C VAL A 146 -3.11 -6.55 -32.89
N SER A 147 -4.35 -6.14 -33.08
CA SER A 147 -5.54 -6.88 -32.64
C SER A 147 -5.70 -8.27 -33.30
N SER A 148 -4.96 -8.57 -34.37
CA SER A 148 -5.01 -9.89 -35.02
C SER A 148 -4.33 -10.99 -34.20
N PHE A 149 -3.43 -10.64 -33.27
CA PHE A 149 -2.61 -11.59 -32.53
C PHE A 149 -2.36 -11.13 -31.04
N VAL A 150 -3.03 -10.07 -30.57
CA VAL A 150 -2.93 -9.56 -29.21
C VAL A 150 -4.30 -9.47 -28.61
N ASP A 151 -4.47 -10.10 -27.45
CA ASP A 151 -5.64 -9.96 -26.59
C ASP A 151 -5.30 -9.06 -25.39
N VAL A 152 -6.21 -8.13 -25.08
CA VAL A 152 -6.02 -7.17 -23.99
C VAL A 152 -7.13 -7.35 -22.96
N GLU A 153 -6.76 -7.67 -21.73
CA GLU A 153 -7.69 -7.92 -20.64
C GLU A 153 -7.41 -6.97 -19.45
N ALA A 154 -8.47 -6.34 -18.94
CA ALA A 154 -8.37 -5.57 -17.71
C ALA A 154 -8.39 -6.49 -16.51
N ARG A 155 -7.35 -6.43 -15.66
CA ARG A 155 -7.27 -7.20 -14.43
C ARG A 155 -7.01 -6.29 -13.23
N PRO A 156 -7.60 -6.62 -12.07
CA PRO A 156 -7.20 -5.95 -10.83
C PRO A 156 -5.78 -6.39 -10.47
N ASN A 157 -4.89 -5.43 -10.25
CA ASN A 157 -3.54 -5.68 -9.77
C ASN A 157 -3.39 -5.13 -8.36
N ALA A 158 -3.02 -6.01 -7.41
CA ALA A 158 -2.58 -5.61 -6.08
C ALA A 158 -1.10 -5.22 -6.12
N ALA A 159 -0.80 -3.97 -5.82
CA ALA A 159 0.57 -3.45 -5.90
C ALA A 159 1.55 -4.20 -4.98
N SER A 160 1.10 -4.70 -3.84
CA SER A 160 1.91 -5.45 -2.89
C SER A 160 1.02 -6.25 -1.94
N LEU A 161 1.40 -7.48 -1.66
CA LEU A 161 0.86 -8.32 -0.60
C LEU A 161 1.96 -8.55 0.43
N VAL A 162 1.74 -8.13 1.66
CA VAL A 162 2.69 -8.30 2.75
C VAL A 162 2.32 -9.54 3.57
N ARG A 163 3.33 -10.34 3.92
CA ARG A 163 3.19 -11.46 4.84
C ARG A 163 4.17 -11.33 5.98
N LYS A 164 3.71 -11.68 7.18
CA LYS A 164 4.50 -11.79 8.39
C LYS A 164 4.24 -13.16 8.99
N ASP A 165 5.28 -13.90 9.31
CA ASP A 165 5.20 -15.26 9.86
C ASP A 165 4.31 -16.23 9.05
N GLY A 166 4.31 -16.08 7.71
CA GLY A 166 3.54 -16.90 6.78
C GLY A 166 2.10 -16.44 6.56
N GLN A 167 1.54 -15.59 7.39
CA GLN A 167 0.18 -15.05 7.30
C GLN A 167 0.15 -13.73 6.52
N PHE A 168 -0.99 -13.40 5.90
CA PHE A 168 -1.23 -12.06 5.38
C PHE A 168 -1.32 -11.08 6.55
N PHE A 169 -0.71 -9.92 6.37
CA PHE A 169 -0.55 -8.90 7.38
C PHE A 169 -1.04 -7.55 6.87
N TYR A 170 -1.97 -6.95 7.61
CA TYR A 170 -2.38 -5.57 7.38
C TYR A 170 -2.38 -4.79 8.69
N GLU A 171 -2.20 -3.50 8.56
CA GLU A 171 -2.04 -2.58 9.68
C GLU A 171 -2.96 -1.39 9.49
N ILE A 172 -3.60 -0.97 10.58
CA ILE A 172 -4.35 0.28 10.67
C ILE A 172 -3.60 1.20 11.61
N ASN A 173 -3.22 2.35 11.09
CA ASN A 173 -2.50 3.38 11.81
C ASN A 173 -3.39 4.59 12.05
N ALA A 174 -3.36 5.15 13.26
CA ALA A 174 -4.06 6.37 13.61
C ALA A 174 -3.25 7.25 14.55
N THR A 175 -3.58 8.55 14.55
CA THR A 175 -2.94 9.54 15.40
C THR A 175 -3.95 10.06 16.43
N ASN A 176 -3.52 10.22 17.69
CA ASN A 176 -4.36 10.76 18.73
C ASN A 176 -4.66 12.25 18.51
N VAL A 177 -5.91 12.63 18.71
CA VAL A 177 -6.32 14.05 18.75
C VAL A 177 -5.93 14.64 20.12
N PRO A 178 -5.24 15.78 20.18
CA PRO A 178 -4.90 16.42 21.44
C PRO A 178 -6.12 16.64 22.34
N GLY A 179 -6.02 16.26 23.59
CA GLY A 179 -7.11 16.37 24.57
C GLY A 179 -7.93 15.11 24.79
N PHE A 180 -7.80 14.09 23.95
CA PHE A 180 -8.42 12.79 24.16
C PHE A 180 -7.48 11.80 24.84
N ASN A 181 -8.05 10.95 25.69
CA ASN A 181 -7.31 9.87 26.34
C ASN A 181 -7.14 8.68 25.36
N LEU A 182 -5.92 8.46 24.89
CA LEU A 182 -5.60 7.41 23.93
C LEU A 182 -6.06 6.02 24.39
N ASN A 183 -5.81 5.66 25.66
CA ASN A 183 -6.22 4.37 26.19
C ASN A 183 -7.76 4.22 26.22
N GLY A 184 -8.48 5.32 26.50
CA GLY A 184 -9.94 5.34 26.43
C GLY A 184 -10.46 5.09 25.02
N GLU A 185 -9.83 5.66 24.01
CA GLU A 185 -10.20 5.44 22.61
C GLU A 185 -9.91 4.01 22.14
N ILE A 186 -8.78 3.44 22.57
CA ILE A 186 -8.45 2.04 22.29
C ILE A 186 -9.44 1.07 22.95
N ASN A 187 -9.81 1.34 24.19
CA ASN A 187 -10.80 0.53 24.91
C ASN A 187 -12.17 0.53 24.19
N LYS A 188 -12.60 1.64 23.60
CA LYS A 188 -13.82 1.70 22.79
C LYS A 188 -13.73 0.77 21.55
N ILE A 189 -12.57 0.74 20.89
CA ILE A 189 -12.33 -0.16 19.76
C ILE A 189 -12.38 -1.62 20.21
N GLN A 190 -11.71 -1.95 21.32
CA GLN A 190 -11.71 -3.31 21.87
C GLN A 190 -13.11 -3.76 22.31
N GLN A 191 -13.86 -2.86 22.93
CA GLN A 191 -15.25 -3.13 23.31
C GLN A 191 -16.11 -3.43 22.06
N TRP A 192 -16.00 -2.62 21.03
CA TRP A 192 -16.72 -2.84 19.78
C TRP A 192 -16.37 -4.19 19.13
N ILE A 193 -15.09 -4.57 19.11
CA ILE A 193 -14.63 -5.86 18.60
C ILE A 193 -15.32 -7.00 19.35
N ASN A 194 -15.38 -6.91 20.69
CA ASN A 194 -15.99 -7.94 21.53
C ASN A 194 -17.52 -8.01 21.37
N GLU A 195 -18.19 -6.84 21.31
CA GLU A 195 -19.66 -6.76 21.23
C GLU A 195 -20.22 -7.20 19.88
N THR A 196 -19.49 -6.93 18.80
CA THR A 196 -19.94 -7.25 17.44
C THR A 196 -19.57 -8.66 16.98
N GLY A 197 -18.77 -9.39 17.77
CA GLY A 197 -18.20 -10.66 17.33
C GLY A 197 -17.28 -10.48 16.11
N PHE A 198 -16.62 -9.35 16.06
CA PHE A 198 -15.68 -9.01 14.97
C PHE A 198 -14.51 -10.00 14.92
N ASP A 199 -14.14 -10.53 16.07
CA ASP A 199 -13.07 -11.52 16.22
C ASP A 199 -13.45 -12.84 15.52
N ASP A 200 -12.55 -13.32 14.66
CA ASP A 200 -12.71 -14.58 13.92
C ASP A 200 -11.52 -15.49 14.29
N PRO A 201 -11.73 -16.76 14.67
CA PRO A 201 -10.66 -17.67 15.06
C PRO A 201 -9.55 -17.87 14.01
N ARG A 202 -9.80 -17.47 12.76
CA ARG A 202 -8.82 -17.54 11.66
C ARG A 202 -8.00 -16.25 11.52
N MET A 203 -8.17 -15.30 12.43
CA MET A 203 -7.56 -13.99 12.35
C MET A 203 -7.01 -13.60 13.73
N ASP A 204 -5.81 -13.11 13.77
CA ASP A 204 -5.19 -12.53 14.95
C ASP A 204 -5.24 -11.01 14.89
N ILE A 205 -5.65 -10.37 15.99
CA ILE A 205 -5.69 -8.90 16.13
C ILE A 205 -4.77 -8.51 17.27
N THR A 206 -3.78 -7.68 16.97
CA THR A 206 -2.83 -7.17 17.97
C THR A 206 -2.85 -5.65 17.98
N PHE A 207 -2.91 -5.09 19.18
CA PHE A 207 -2.80 -3.65 19.39
C PHE A 207 -1.37 -3.30 19.77
N GLY A 208 -0.71 -2.54 18.92
CA GLY A 208 0.66 -2.05 19.09
C GLY A 208 0.72 -0.54 19.28
N GLY A 209 1.92 0.00 19.13
CA GLY A 209 2.20 1.42 19.23
C GLY A 209 2.66 1.87 20.61
N LEU A 210 2.29 3.09 21.00
CA LEU A 210 2.73 3.65 22.30
C LEU A 210 2.14 2.93 23.51
N THR A 211 0.97 2.30 23.36
CA THR A 211 0.27 1.58 24.44
C THR A 211 0.94 0.25 24.78
N GLU A 212 1.40 -0.49 23.79
CA GLU A 212 2.12 -1.76 24.00
C GLU A 212 3.43 -1.51 24.75
N ARG A 213 4.21 -0.54 24.28
CA ARG A 213 5.48 -0.15 24.94
C ARG A 213 5.27 0.39 26.34
N GLY A 214 4.16 1.09 26.56
CA GLY A 214 3.77 1.56 27.90
C GLY A 214 3.43 0.41 28.84
N ALA A 215 2.72 -0.61 28.37
CA ALA A 215 2.38 -1.80 29.13
C ALA A 215 3.63 -2.64 29.48
N GLU A 216 4.49 -2.89 28.49
CA GLU A 216 5.77 -3.61 28.70
C GLU A 216 6.67 -2.89 29.71
N ALA A 217 6.79 -1.56 29.58
CA ALA A 217 7.57 -0.75 30.52
C ALA A 217 6.98 -0.80 31.95
N THR A 218 5.65 -0.80 32.07
CA THR A 218 4.95 -0.89 33.35
C THR A 218 5.17 -2.26 33.99
N ASP A 219 5.05 -3.34 33.23
CA ASP A 219 5.29 -4.70 33.71
C ASP A 219 6.75 -4.90 34.16
N PHE A 220 7.69 -4.38 33.38
CA PHE A 220 9.10 -4.37 33.78
C PHE A 220 9.33 -3.60 35.08
N LEU A 221 8.75 -2.42 35.25
CA LEU A 221 8.85 -1.62 36.46
C LEU A 221 8.25 -2.33 37.68
N ILE A 222 7.10 -2.99 37.51
CA ILE A 222 6.46 -3.78 38.57
C ILE A 222 7.36 -4.94 39.00
N GLN A 223 7.90 -5.69 38.02
CA GLN A 223 8.82 -6.80 38.31
C GLN A 223 10.09 -6.32 39.00
N ALA A 224 10.68 -5.21 38.53
CA ALA A 224 11.85 -4.60 39.13
C ALA A 224 11.57 -4.13 40.56
N PHE A 225 10.38 -3.54 40.81
CA PHE A 225 9.95 -3.11 42.14
C PHE A 225 9.83 -4.28 43.12
N TYR A 226 9.17 -5.38 42.75
CA TYR A 226 9.08 -6.59 43.56
C TYR A 226 10.46 -7.21 43.83
N GLY A 227 11.33 -7.24 42.79
CA GLY A 227 12.70 -7.70 42.95
C GLY A 227 13.52 -6.86 43.96
N ALA A 228 13.40 -5.53 43.90
CA ALA A 228 14.05 -4.63 44.85
C ALA A 228 13.52 -4.81 46.27
N LEU A 229 12.20 -4.94 46.44
CA LEU A 229 11.58 -5.22 47.71
C LEU A 229 12.06 -6.54 48.33
N PHE A 230 12.16 -7.59 47.51
CA PHE A 230 12.66 -8.89 47.93
C PHE A 230 14.12 -8.85 48.39
N LEU A 231 14.99 -8.13 47.64
CA LEU A 231 16.37 -7.91 48.03
C LEU A 231 16.47 -7.10 49.33
N MET A 232 15.65 -6.05 49.48
CA MET A 232 15.60 -5.27 50.71
C MET A 232 15.20 -6.13 51.91
N PHE A 233 14.24 -7.04 51.74
CA PHE A 233 13.81 -7.97 52.80
C PHE A 233 14.95 -8.92 53.19
N ILE A 234 15.71 -9.47 52.23
CA ILE A 234 16.86 -10.35 52.50
C ILE A 234 17.94 -9.63 53.27
N ILE A 235 18.19 -8.33 53.03
CA ILE A 235 19.22 -7.56 53.69
C ILE A 235 18.81 -7.19 55.13
N LEU A 236 17.50 -7.09 55.36
CA LEU A 236 16.94 -6.69 56.66
C LEU A 236 16.76 -7.87 57.66
N VAL A 237 16.75 -9.11 57.14
CA VAL A 237 16.70 -10.35 57.93
C VAL A 237 18.11 -10.89 58.16
#